data_40db1d9202fb5f3102fd1d3de832e636
#
_entry.id   40db1d9202fb5f3102fd1d3de832e636
#
_cell.length_a   1.000
_cell.length_b   1.000
_cell.length_c   1.000
_cell.angle_alpha   90.00
_cell.angle_beta   90.00
_cell.angle_gamma   90.00
#
_symmetry.space_group_name_H-M   'P 1'
#
loop_
_entity.id
_entity.type
_entity.pdbx_description
1 polymer ?
#
loop_
_entity_poly.entity_id
_entity_poly.type
_entity_poly.pdbx_seq_one_letter_code
_entity_poly.pdbx_strand_id
1 'polypeptide(L)'
;MKYPVPLQRELKILASGRQVRKKQYNNIKEMKRFFFIILGSINICLAHAQSFNGQYISEWQWDMNKNTNLINQLRLELSVPIGKGKDSFEAATLHVAKTNDGIIDDWQGFSNIDADNNFAMLAVLGYMHEWNSGHLFVGVRNVNEDFFTSDVTALFQNSSEGIFPTVASSYPIANYPYSGLTLYFDVTKGKWTFRNSLYNGAGYNGWKAHDNPFLVRPKKDGIFNMSQLEYNDKGGKYFAGAAVHTRQYPINEDGEMVSADESKGKTTCGWWIYGEQSVWKAGDKNISCMVQYSENTSHQNACYRYAELGGAYQDEKNECGLSGQYARFQQGSEYSLEVTWKRQLTESISLQPSFQYIKNDNGDFTTLSARLYVSF
;
A
#
# COMPACT_ATOMS: atom_id res chain seq x y z
N MET A 1 56.73 27.44 -10.39
CA MET A 1 55.79 28.61 -10.35
C MET A 1 54.54 28.18 -9.60
N LYS A 2 54.25 28.81 -8.44
CA LYS A 2 53.03 28.59 -7.70
C LYS A 2 51.98 29.55 -8.24
N TYR A 3 50.90 29.03 -8.79
CA TYR A 3 49.76 29.86 -9.23
C TYR A 3 49.12 30.59 -8.04
N PRO A 4 48.56 31.80 -8.25
CA PRO A 4 47.90 32.54 -7.17
C PRO A 4 46.70 31.78 -6.63
N VAL A 5 46.45 31.87 -5.31
CA VAL A 5 45.42 31.16 -4.54
C VAL A 5 44.00 31.19 -5.16
N PRO A 6 43.53 32.28 -5.83
CA PRO A 6 42.22 32.29 -6.50
C PRO A 6 42.11 31.31 -7.67
N LEU A 7 43.14 31.18 -8.47
CA LEU A 7 43.17 30.27 -9.64
C LEU A 7 43.16 28.80 -9.25
N GLN A 8 43.79 28.45 -8.12
CA GLN A 8 43.75 27.08 -7.55
C GLN A 8 42.34 26.70 -7.04
N ARG A 9 41.58 27.68 -6.55
CA ARG A 9 40.21 27.46 -6.06
C ARG A 9 39.24 27.24 -7.23
N GLU A 10 39.34 28.01 -8.30
CA GLU A 10 38.56 27.82 -9.54
C GLU A 10 38.86 26.51 -10.24
N LEU A 11 40.12 26.09 -10.33
CA LEU A 11 40.51 24.80 -10.88
C LEU A 11 39.98 23.63 -10.09
N LYS A 12 39.93 23.73 -8.74
CA LYS A 12 39.31 22.68 -7.87
C LYS A 12 37.80 22.62 -8.08
N ILE A 13 37.09 23.73 -8.21
CA ILE A 13 35.67 23.79 -8.49
C ILE A 13 35.33 23.18 -9.85
N LEU A 14 36.10 23.51 -10.89
CA LEU A 14 35.96 22.94 -12.23
C LEU A 14 36.24 21.43 -12.26
N ALA A 15 37.26 20.97 -11.53
CA ALA A 15 37.56 19.54 -11.42
C ALA A 15 36.45 18.75 -10.66
N SER A 16 35.92 19.32 -9.58
CA SER A 16 34.80 18.72 -8.85
C SER A 16 33.53 18.67 -9.69
N GLY A 17 33.21 19.72 -10.44
CA GLY A 17 32.09 19.76 -11.38
C GLY A 17 32.20 18.72 -12.51
N ARG A 18 33.42 18.47 -13.02
CA ARG A 18 33.67 17.42 -14.02
C ARG A 18 33.51 16.00 -13.41
N GLN A 19 33.96 15.78 -12.18
CA GLN A 19 33.78 14.50 -11.50
C GLN A 19 32.28 14.21 -11.22
N VAL A 20 31.51 15.21 -10.77
CA VAL A 20 30.07 15.08 -10.55
C VAL A 20 29.33 14.74 -11.85
N ARG A 21 29.63 15.49 -12.95
CA ARG A 21 29.03 15.22 -14.27
C ARG A 21 29.40 13.82 -14.81
N LYS A 22 30.64 13.37 -14.61
CA LYS A 22 31.09 12.04 -15.04
C LYS A 22 30.40 10.93 -14.24
N LYS A 23 30.21 11.14 -12.93
CA LYS A 23 29.46 10.21 -12.06
C LYS A 23 27.98 10.15 -12.46
N GLN A 24 27.39 11.29 -12.74
CA GLN A 24 25.99 11.41 -13.19
C GLN A 24 25.79 10.76 -14.58
N TYR A 25 26.71 10.96 -15.52
CA TYR A 25 26.70 10.31 -16.83
C TYR A 25 26.85 8.77 -16.75
N ASN A 26 27.73 8.28 -15.88
CA ASN A 26 27.89 6.85 -15.67
C ASN A 26 26.65 6.23 -15.04
N ASN A 27 26.01 6.90 -14.07
CA ASN A 27 24.76 6.44 -13.47
C ASN A 27 23.63 6.36 -14.52
N ILE A 28 23.52 7.34 -15.41
CA ILE A 28 22.54 7.34 -16.51
C ILE A 28 22.84 6.20 -17.50
N LYS A 29 24.11 5.91 -17.79
CA LYS A 29 24.51 4.83 -18.69
C LYS A 29 24.20 3.44 -18.09
N GLU A 30 24.47 3.24 -16.80
CA GLU A 30 24.13 2.01 -16.08
C GLU A 30 22.61 1.84 -15.95
N MET A 31 21.87 2.92 -15.66
CA MET A 31 20.40 2.90 -15.66
C MET A 31 19.83 2.52 -17.05
N LYS A 32 20.38 3.06 -18.13
CA LYS A 32 19.97 2.69 -19.51
C LYS A 32 20.25 1.21 -19.80
N ARG A 33 21.43 0.69 -19.41
CA ARG A 33 21.77 -0.73 -19.57
C ARG A 33 20.81 -1.62 -18.78
N PHE A 34 20.54 -1.27 -17.53
CA PHE A 34 19.58 -1.97 -16.67
C PHE A 34 18.17 -1.96 -17.26
N PHE A 35 17.74 -0.80 -17.77
CA PHE A 35 16.47 -0.63 -18.46
C PHE A 35 16.36 -1.48 -19.74
N PHE A 36 17.42 -1.55 -20.56
CA PHE A 36 17.47 -2.41 -21.76
C PHE A 36 17.50 -3.90 -21.41
N ILE A 37 18.17 -4.30 -20.33
CA ILE A 37 18.15 -5.69 -19.85
C ILE A 37 16.75 -6.05 -19.35
N ILE A 38 16.10 -5.18 -18.58
CA ILE A 38 14.72 -5.37 -18.14
C ILE A 38 13.75 -5.44 -19.34
N LEU A 39 13.84 -4.51 -20.28
CA LEU A 39 13.01 -4.53 -21.50
C LEU A 39 13.24 -5.80 -22.35
N GLY A 40 14.48 -6.24 -22.49
CA GLY A 40 14.80 -7.50 -23.16
C GLY A 40 14.26 -8.73 -22.43
N SER A 41 14.38 -8.75 -21.11
CA SER A 41 13.82 -9.81 -20.26
C SER A 41 12.30 -9.81 -20.27
N ILE A 42 11.66 -8.64 -20.24
CA ILE A 42 10.21 -8.47 -20.34
C ILE A 42 9.71 -9.04 -21.68
N ASN A 43 10.37 -8.77 -22.81
CA ASN A 43 9.93 -9.33 -24.10
C ASN A 43 10.04 -10.87 -24.16
N ILE A 44 11.02 -11.47 -23.51
CA ILE A 44 11.16 -12.93 -23.41
C ILE A 44 10.10 -13.48 -22.44
N CYS A 45 9.83 -12.79 -21.31
CA CYS A 45 8.81 -13.19 -20.35
C CYS A 45 7.40 -13.05 -20.92
N LEU A 46 7.10 -11.97 -21.65
CA LEU A 46 5.78 -11.76 -22.29
C LEU A 46 5.43 -12.86 -23.30
N ALA A 47 6.44 -13.45 -23.99
CA ALA A 47 6.22 -14.56 -24.90
C ALA A 47 5.80 -15.88 -24.20
N HIS A 48 5.99 -15.98 -22.87
CA HIS A 48 5.69 -17.15 -22.03
C HIS A 48 4.77 -16.81 -20.86
N ALA A 49 4.33 -15.54 -20.74
CA ALA A 49 3.44 -15.11 -19.66
C ALA A 49 2.10 -15.83 -19.77
N GLN A 50 1.62 -16.37 -18.65
CA GLN A 50 0.27 -16.88 -18.52
C GLN A 50 -0.75 -15.73 -18.46
N SER A 51 -0.37 -14.64 -17.78
CA SER A 51 -1.17 -13.43 -17.74
C SER A 51 -0.29 -12.17 -17.71
N PHE A 52 -0.78 -11.14 -18.40
CA PHE A 52 -0.32 -9.77 -18.26
C PHE A 52 -1.55 -8.91 -18.07
N ASN A 53 -1.59 -8.17 -16.98
CA ASN A 53 -2.70 -7.30 -16.62
C ASN A 53 -2.19 -5.89 -16.35
N GLY A 54 -3.02 -4.91 -16.64
CA GLY A 54 -2.77 -3.53 -16.27
C GLY A 54 -4.01 -2.89 -15.68
N GLN A 55 -3.82 -2.01 -14.70
CA GLN A 55 -4.87 -1.17 -14.16
C GLN A 55 -4.37 0.28 -14.10
N TYR A 56 -5.14 1.16 -14.71
CA TYR A 56 -4.95 2.59 -14.59
C TYR A 56 -6.09 3.20 -13.79
N ILE A 57 -5.74 4.02 -12.80
CA ILE A 57 -6.69 4.78 -11.97
C ILE A 57 -6.36 6.27 -12.12
N SER A 58 -7.37 7.07 -12.43
CA SER A 58 -7.29 8.53 -12.36
C SER A 58 -8.30 9.02 -11.36
N GLU A 59 -7.86 9.72 -10.33
CA GLU A 59 -8.70 10.26 -9.26
C GLU A 59 -8.58 11.78 -9.23
N TRP A 60 -9.70 12.45 -9.44
CA TRP A 60 -9.83 13.87 -9.16
C TRP A 60 -10.36 14.05 -7.74
N GLN A 61 -9.77 14.99 -7.00
CA GLN A 61 -10.09 15.33 -5.62
C GLN A 61 -10.38 16.82 -5.47
N TRP A 62 -11.31 17.15 -4.61
CA TRP A 62 -11.68 18.53 -4.25
C TRP A 62 -12.06 18.62 -2.77
N ASP A 63 -11.52 19.62 -2.05
CA ASP A 63 -11.83 19.91 -0.64
C ASP A 63 -13.15 20.71 -0.47
N MET A 64 -13.95 20.78 -1.52
CA MET A 64 -15.20 21.56 -1.62
C MET A 64 -15.02 23.07 -1.34
N ASN A 65 -13.77 23.57 -1.40
CA ASN A 65 -13.42 24.98 -1.22
C ASN A 65 -12.50 25.46 -2.35
N LYS A 66 -11.18 25.34 -2.21
CA LYS A 66 -10.20 25.91 -3.15
C LYS A 66 -9.20 24.89 -3.69
N ASN A 67 -8.94 23.82 -2.92
CA ASN A 67 -7.87 22.91 -3.25
C ASN A 67 -8.40 21.74 -4.07
N THR A 68 -7.67 21.41 -5.11
CA THR A 68 -7.93 20.23 -5.94
C THR A 68 -6.63 19.45 -6.12
N ASN A 69 -6.75 18.16 -6.34
CA ASN A 69 -5.65 17.31 -6.71
C ASN A 69 -6.09 16.34 -7.81
N LEU A 70 -5.17 15.94 -8.65
CA LEU A 70 -5.37 14.89 -9.63
C LEU A 70 -4.29 13.83 -9.42
N ILE A 71 -4.69 12.62 -9.05
CA ILE A 71 -3.79 11.48 -8.86
C ILE A 71 -3.98 10.53 -10.04
N ASN A 72 -2.88 10.08 -10.61
CA ASN A 72 -2.86 9.05 -11.63
C ASN A 72 -1.98 7.90 -11.13
N GLN A 73 -2.54 6.69 -11.13
CA GLN A 73 -1.85 5.47 -10.77
C GLN A 73 -1.91 4.49 -11.93
N LEU A 74 -0.77 3.88 -12.24
CA LEU A 74 -0.69 2.75 -13.17
C LEU A 74 -0.03 1.57 -12.46
N ARG A 75 -0.70 0.43 -12.43
CA ARG A 75 -0.15 -0.85 -11.99
C ARG A 75 -0.08 -1.81 -13.17
N LEU A 76 1.09 -2.41 -13.37
CA LEU A 76 1.32 -3.43 -14.39
C LEU A 76 1.75 -4.72 -13.69
N GLU A 77 1.13 -5.82 -14.06
CA GLU A 77 1.34 -7.14 -13.45
C GLU A 77 1.70 -8.18 -14.50
N LEU A 78 2.59 -9.08 -14.14
CA LEU A 78 3.05 -10.18 -14.98
C LEU A 78 3.14 -11.44 -14.13
N SER A 79 2.51 -12.53 -14.59
CA SER A 79 2.68 -13.87 -14.04
C SER A 79 3.23 -14.80 -15.10
N VAL A 80 4.35 -15.46 -14.80
CA VAL A 80 5.05 -16.38 -15.69
C VAL A 80 5.09 -17.76 -15.03
N PRO A 81 4.39 -18.79 -15.58
CA PRO A 81 4.43 -20.14 -15.02
C PRO A 81 5.81 -20.76 -15.16
N ILE A 82 6.21 -21.51 -14.15
CA ILE A 82 7.45 -22.28 -14.11
C ILE A 82 7.10 -23.77 -14.14
N GLY A 83 7.57 -24.47 -15.14
CA GLY A 83 7.35 -25.92 -15.24
C GLY A 83 5.90 -26.30 -15.53
N LYS A 84 5.27 -27.12 -14.69
CA LYS A 84 3.92 -27.72 -14.92
C LYS A 84 2.77 -26.99 -14.21
N GLY A 85 2.92 -25.71 -13.86
CA GLY A 85 1.81 -24.84 -13.45
C GLY A 85 1.45 -24.84 -11.95
N LYS A 86 2.36 -25.29 -11.06
CA LYS A 86 2.26 -25.07 -9.61
C LYS A 86 3.18 -23.97 -9.11
N ASP A 87 4.07 -23.54 -9.97
CA ASP A 87 5.08 -22.56 -9.69
C ASP A 87 4.95 -21.40 -10.67
N SER A 88 5.09 -20.19 -10.20
CA SER A 88 5.14 -19.01 -11.04
C SER A 88 6.17 -18.00 -10.54
N PHE A 89 6.60 -17.16 -11.45
CA PHE A 89 7.32 -15.94 -11.17
C PHE A 89 6.35 -14.78 -11.32
N GLU A 90 6.19 -14.02 -10.23
CA GLU A 90 5.28 -12.89 -10.15
C GLU A 90 6.07 -11.58 -10.18
N ALA A 91 5.60 -10.62 -10.96
CA ALA A 91 6.16 -9.27 -11.00
C ALA A 91 5.07 -8.24 -11.14
N ALA A 92 5.17 -7.14 -10.39
CA ALA A 92 4.30 -5.98 -10.55
C ALA A 92 5.07 -4.68 -10.32
N THR A 93 4.73 -3.66 -11.12
CA THR A 93 5.22 -2.30 -10.94
C THR A 93 4.07 -1.36 -10.62
N LEU A 94 4.37 -0.32 -9.87
CA LEU A 94 3.45 0.75 -9.51
C LEU A 94 4.04 2.09 -9.89
N HIS A 95 3.22 2.95 -10.49
CA HIS A 95 3.59 4.30 -10.92
C HIS A 95 2.54 5.26 -10.39
N VAL A 96 2.96 6.33 -9.73
CA VAL A 96 2.07 7.36 -9.18
C VAL A 96 2.54 8.74 -9.64
N ALA A 97 1.60 9.55 -10.08
CA ALA A 97 1.80 10.97 -10.39
C ALA A 97 0.62 11.78 -9.89
N LYS A 98 0.87 12.80 -9.09
CA LYS A 98 -0.14 13.72 -8.56
C LYS A 98 0.24 15.19 -8.81
N THR A 99 -0.75 16.06 -8.84
CA THR A 99 -0.56 17.48 -9.12
C THR A 99 -0.25 18.30 -7.87
N ASN A 100 -0.77 17.91 -6.71
CA ASN A 100 -0.59 18.60 -5.44
C ASN A 100 -0.34 17.58 -4.32
N ASP A 101 0.36 18.01 -3.27
CA ASP A 101 0.45 17.29 -1.99
C ASP A 101 -0.81 17.61 -1.20
N GLY A 102 -1.44 16.63 -0.58
CA GLY A 102 -2.61 16.71 0.29
C GLY A 102 -3.53 17.94 0.16
N ILE A 103 -4.81 17.78 0.09
CA ILE A 103 -5.76 18.91 -0.03
C ILE A 103 -6.46 19.23 1.29
N ILE A 104 -6.36 18.34 2.28
CA ILE A 104 -6.87 18.47 3.64
C ILE A 104 -5.85 17.94 4.64
N ASP A 105 -6.05 18.25 5.92
CA ASP A 105 -5.17 17.84 7.02
C ASP A 105 -5.80 16.69 7.81
N ASP A 106 -5.97 15.55 7.15
CA ASP A 106 -6.48 14.31 7.73
C ASP A 106 -5.34 13.38 8.16
N TRP A 107 -5.62 12.46 9.10
CA TRP A 107 -4.62 11.57 9.68
C TRP A 107 -4.75 10.13 9.19
N GLN A 108 -5.90 9.74 8.69
CA GLN A 108 -6.14 8.40 8.16
C GLN A 108 -5.80 8.29 6.67
N GLY A 109 -5.82 9.40 5.93
CA GLY A 109 -5.69 9.43 4.48
C GLY A 109 -7.02 9.13 3.77
N PHE A 110 -7.71 10.16 3.30
CA PHE A 110 -9.01 10.02 2.64
C PHE A 110 -8.95 9.34 1.26
N SER A 111 -7.75 9.10 0.74
CA SER A 111 -7.52 8.40 -0.51
C SER A 111 -6.43 7.34 -0.38
N ASN A 112 -6.80 6.07 -0.55
CA ASN A 112 -5.90 4.91 -0.46
C ASN A 112 -4.96 4.74 -1.66
N ILE A 113 -5.02 5.64 -2.66
CA ILE A 113 -4.07 5.69 -3.78
C ILE A 113 -3.18 6.94 -3.73
N ASP A 114 -3.35 7.81 -2.74
CA ASP A 114 -2.47 8.97 -2.58
C ASP A 114 -1.09 8.51 -2.10
N ALA A 115 -0.08 8.88 -2.87
CA ALA A 115 1.32 8.61 -2.60
C ALA A 115 2.17 9.66 -3.31
N ASP A 116 3.41 9.79 -2.87
CA ASP A 116 4.38 10.68 -3.51
C ASP A 116 4.63 10.32 -4.96
N ASN A 117 4.90 11.35 -5.78
CA ASN A 117 5.27 11.17 -7.18
C ASN A 117 6.46 10.22 -7.28
N ASN A 118 6.22 9.04 -7.80
CA ASN A 118 7.25 8.04 -8.01
C ASN A 118 6.94 7.20 -9.25
N PHE A 119 7.93 7.10 -10.12
CA PHE A 119 7.82 6.35 -11.35
C PHE A 119 8.58 5.03 -11.24
N ALA A 120 7.92 3.90 -11.57
CA ALA A 120 8.49 2.56 -11.55
C ALA A 120 8.89 2.05 -10.15
N MET A 121 8.00 2.16 -9.16
CA MET A 121 8.12 1.43 -7.90
C MET A 121 7.94 -0.07 -8.14
N LEU A 122 8.72 -0.89 -7.45
CA LEU A 122 8.55 -2.34 -7.45
C LEU A 122 7.47 -2.72 -6.43
N ALA A 123 6.32 -3.19 -6.90
CA ALA A 123 5.23 -3.64 -6.03
C ALA A 123 5.36 -5.13 -5.67
N VAL A 124 5.62 -5.98 -6.67
CA VAL A 124 5.82 -7.42 -6.50
C VAL A 124 7.00 -7.87 -7.33
N LEU A 125 7.85 -8.75 -6.78
CA LEU A 125 8.86 -9.51 -7.53
C LEU A 125 9.24 -10.76 -6.74
N GLY A 126 8.83 -11.95 -7.19
CA GLY A 126 9.14 -13.15 -6.44
C GLY A 126 8.68 -14.44 -7.08
N TYR A 127 8.92 -15.49 -6.34
CA TYR A 127 8.52 -16.85 -6.67
C TYR A 127 7.29 -17.22 -5.85
N MET A 128 6.30 -17.80 -6.53
CA MET A 128 5.08 -18.36 -5.97
C MET A 128 5.06 -19.86 -6.18
N HIS A 129 4.77 -20.62 -5.12
CA HIS A 129 4.48 -22.05 -5.19
C HIS A 129 3.06 -22.29 -4.69
N GLU A 130 2.24 -22.95 -5.50
CA GLU A 130 0.86 -23.31 -5.14
C GLU A 130 0.74 -24.80 -4.83
N TRP A 131 0.01 -25.14 -3.77
CA TRP A 131 -0.47 -26.51 -3.51
C TRP A 131 -1.99 -26.50 -3.36
N ASN A 132 -2.59 -27.67 -3.24
CA ASN A 132 -4.06 -27.82 -3.29
C ASN A 132 -4.83 -27.01 -2.20
N SER A 133 -4.17 -26.63 -1.13
CA SER A 133 -4.79 -25.98 0.04
C SER A 133 -4.10 -24.67 0.45
N GLY A 134 -3.31 -24.04 -0.41
CA GLY A 134 -2.64 -22.79 -0.09
C GLY A 134 -1.47 -22.49 -0.99
N HIS A 135 -0.68 -21.48 -0.64
CA HIS A 135 0.49 -21.09 -1.40
C HIS A 135 1.61 -20.51 -0.52
N LEU A 136 2.81 -20.48 -1.09
CA LEU A 136 4.01 -19.89 -0.54
C LEU A 136 4.51 -18.83 -1.50
N PHE A 137 4.86 -17.66 -1.01
CA PHE A 137 5.55 -16.64 -1.78
C PHE A 137 6.88 -16.25 -1.11
N VAL A 138 7.92 -16.12 -1.91
CA VAL A 138 9.24 -15.63 -1.49
C VAL A 138 9.69 -14.55 -2.44
N GLY A 139 9.91 -13.34 -1.94
CA GLY A 139 10.31 -12.22 -2.77
C GLY A 139 9.96 -10.87 -2.16
N VAL A 140 9.77 -9.89 -3.01
CA VAL A 140 9.35 -8.53 -2.65
C VAL A 140 7.85 -8.39 -2.90
N ARG A 141 7.09 -7.92 -1.89
CA ARG A 141 5.68 -7.50 -2.02
C ARG A 141 5.26 -6.64 -0.83
N ASN A 142 4.07 -6.08 -0.86
CA ASN A 142 3.50 -5.37 0.27
C ASN A 142 2.45 -6.22 1.00
N VAL A 143 2.09 -5.80 2.21
CA VAL A 143 1.13 -6.53 3.06
C VAL A 143 -0.30 -6.52 2.51
N ASN A 144 -0.66 -5.53 1.69
CA ASN A 144 -1.99 -5.39 1.10
C ASN A 144 -2.30 -6.46 0.06
N GLU A 145 -1.28 -7.16 -0.46
CA GLU A 145 -1.48 -8.28 -1.41
C GLU A 145 -2.19 -9.47 -0.74
N ASP A 146 -2.01 -9.66 0.57
CA ASP A 146 -2.39 -10.90 1.24
C ASP A 146 -3.35 -10.72 2.40
N PHE A 147 -3.34 -9.56 3.06
CA PHE A 147 -4.08 -9.31 4.30
C PHE A 147 -5.17 -8.27 4.11
N PHE A 148 -6.17 -8.28 4.99
CA PHE A 148 -7.29 -7.31 5.02
C PHE A 148 -8.14 -7.28 3.75
N THR A 149 -8.15 -8.36 2.98
CA THR A 149 -8.92 -8.44 1.74
C THR A 149 -10.39 -8.69 2.04
N SER A 150 -11.25 -7.79 1.59
CA SER A 150 -12.72 -7.88 1.70
C SER A 150 -13.37 -7.16 0.52
N ASP A 151 -14.44 -7.72 -0.01
CA ASP A 151 -15.20 -7.11 -1.10
C ASP A 151 -15.95 -5.85 -0.63
N VAL A 152 -16.31 -5.77 0.66
CA VAL A 152 -17.00 -4.61 1.22
C VAL A 152 -16.02 -3.45 1.41
N THR A 153 -14.88 -3.69 2.08
CA THR A 153 -13.89 -2.62 2.33
C THR A 153 -13.16 -2.16 1.08
N ALA A 154 -12.97 -3.05 0.09
CA ALA A 154 -12.35 -2.70 -1.20
C ALA A 154 -13.16 -1.68 -2.02
N LEU A 155 -14.43 -1.45 -1.68
CA LEU A 155 -15.27 -0.44 -2.30
C LEU A 155 -14.88 0.97 -1.85
N PHE A 156 -14.43 1.17 -0.61
CA PHE A 156 -14.17 2.49 -0.05
C PHE A 156 -12.83 3.07 -0.48
N GLN A 157 -12.70 4.39 -0.40
CA GLN A 157 -11.51 5.11 -0.85
C GLN A 157 -10.60 5.53 0.30
N ASN A 158 -11.10 5.59 1.53
CA ASN A 158 -10.30 5.91 2.70
C ASN A 158 -9.21 4.84 2.93
N SER A 159 -8.00 5.27 3.27
CA SER A 159 -6.84 4.38 3.43
C SER A 159 -7.00 3.36 4.55
N SER A 160 -7.81 3.68 5.58
CA SER A 160 -8.08 2.80 6.72
C SER A 160 -8.94 1.59 6.38
N GLU A 161 -9.62 1.60 5.22
CA GLU A 161 -10.41 0.47 4.72
C GLU A 161 -9.54 -0.69 4.20
N GLY A 162 -8.30 -0.41 3.83
CA GLY A 162 -7.33 -1.44 3.43
C GLY A 162 -6.66 -2.04 4.65
N ILE A 163 -5.57 -1.45 5.11
CA ILE A 163 -4.84 -1.85 6.31
C ILE A 163 -5.17 -0.92 7.46
N PHE A 164 -5.47 -1.48 8.63
CA PHE A 164 -5.85 -0.70 9.81
C PHE A 164 -4.79 0.34 10.21
N PRO A 165 -5.16 1.57 10.54
CA PRO A 165 -4.21 2.62 10.90
C PRO A 165 -3.39 2.30 12.16
N THR A 166 -3.89 1.42 13.04
CA THR A 166 -3.14 0.87 14.18
C THR A 166 -1.90 0.07 13.77
N VAL A 167 -1.84 -0.37 12.50
CA VAL A 167 -0.69 -1.06 11.89
C VAL A 167 -0.02 -0.13 10.88
N ALA A 168 -0.75 0.40 9.90
CA ALA A 168 -0.20 1.19 8.79
C ALA A 168 0.46 2.49 9.25
N SER A 169 -0.17 3.25 10.16
CA SER A 169 0.39 4.50 10.69
C SER A 169 1.36 4.29 11.86
N SER A 170 1.46 3.07 12.38
CA SER A 170 2.27 2.77 13.58
C SER A 170 3.62 2.17 13.27
N TYR A 171 3.87 1.75 12.03
CA TYR A 171 5.11 1.10 11.61
C TYR A 171 5.47 1.48 10.18
N PRO A 172 6.76 1.65 9.84
CA PRO A 172 7.21 1.97 8.47
C PRO A 172 7.27 0.72 7.58
N ILE A 173 6.26 -0.14 7.65
CA ILE A 173 6.23 -1.45 7.02
C ILE A 173 6.07 -1.38 5.50
N ALA A 174 6.19 -2.52 4.85
CA ALA A 174 5.89 -2.72 3.44
C ALA A 174 4.36 -2.63 3.19
N ASN A 175 3.82 -1.43 3.29
CA ASN A 175 2.44 -1.05 3.01
C ASN A 175 2.42 -0.10 1.80
N TYR A 176 1.35 -0.09 1.02
CA TYR A 176 1.24 0.81 -0.14
C TYR A 176 1.73 2.25 0.19
N PRO A 177 2.57 2.86 -0.64
CA PRO A 177 3.16 2.38 -1.89
C PRO A 177 4.49 1.63 -1.73
N TYR A 178 4.89 1.32 -0.50
CA TYR A 178 6.16 0.65 -0.18
C TYR A 178 6.03 -0.87 -0.31
N SER A 179 7.14 -1.52 -0.66
CA SER A 179 7.25 -2.97 -0.66
C SER A 179 8.49 -3.41 0.12
N GLY A 180 8.61 -4.70 0.40
CA GLY A 180 9.73 -5.24 1.16
C GLY A 180 9.93 -6.73 0.92
N LEU A 181 11.14 -7.19 1.21
CA LEU A 181 11.44 -8.62 1.13
C LEU A 181 10.61 -9.37 2.16
N THR A 182 9.92 -10.41 1.70
CA THR A 182 8.99 -11.21 2.50
C THR A 182 9.09 -12.70 2.24
N LEU A 183 8.73 -13.45 3.26
CA LEU A 183 8.29 -14.83 3.19
C LEU A 183 6.82 -14.87 3.63
N TYR A 184 5.93 -15.30 2.75
CA TYR A 184 4.50 -15.43 3.01
C TYR A 184 4.05 -16.86 2.75
N PHE A 185 3.10 -17.36 3.54
CA PHE A 185 2.36 -18.57 3.23
C PHE A 185 0.93 -18.49 3.74
N ASP A 186 0.05 -19.24 3.11
CA ASP A 186 -1.28 -19.55 3.64
C ASP A 186 -1.62 -21.04 3.52
N VAL A 187 -2.58 -21.46 4.33
CA VAL A 187 -3.16 -22.81 4.31
C VAL A 187 -4.65 -22.73 4.57
N THR A 188 -5.44 -23.31 3.66
CA THR A 188 -6.90 -23.40 3.75
C THR A 188 -7.33 -24.83 4.08
N LYS A 189 -8.18 -24.98 5.10
CA LYS A 189 -8.83 -26.23 5.43
C LYS A 189 -10.33 -26.02 5.68
N GLY A 190 -11.15 -26.50 4.76
CA GLY A 190 -12.60 -26.28 4.81
C GLY A 190 -12.91 -24.79 4.66
N LYS A 191 -13.52 -24.19 5.69
CA LYS A 191 -13.88 -22.77 5.73
C LYS A 191 -12.83 -21.87 6.36
N TRP A 192 -11.74 -22.44 6.84
CA TRP A 192 -10.70 -21.74 7.57
C TRP A 192 -9.46 -21.54 6.70
N THR A 193 -8.91 -20.34 6.70
CA THR A 193 -7.62 -20.01 6.10
C THR A 193 -6.72 -19.36 7.15
N PHE A 194 -5.55 -19.94 7.35
CA PHE A 194 -4.49 -19.31 8.14
C PHE A 194 -3.46 -18.69 7.21
N ARG A 195 -3.04 -17.45 7.49
CA ARG A 195 -1.99 -16.70 6.75
C ARG A 195 -0.91 -16.26 7.71
N ASN A 196 0.31 -16.30 7.24
CA ASN A 196 1.45 -15.73 7.95
C ASN A 196 2.44 -15.10 6.98
N SER A 197 3.04 -14.01 7.40
CA SER A 197 4.11 -13.35 6.66
C SER A 197 5.21 -12.85 7.58
N LEU A 198 6.44 -12.86 7.06
CA LEU A 198 7.62 -12.31 7.70
C LEU A 198 8.28 -11.31 6.75
N TYR A 199 8.44 -10.07 7.18
CA TYR A 199 9.02 -8.97 6.42
C TYR A 199 10.29 -8.41 7.07
N ASN A 200 11.18 -7.78 6.28
CA ASN A 200 12.02 -6.74 6.83
C ASN A 200 11.13 -5.68 7.52
N GLY A 201 11.55 -5.16 8.67
CA GLY A 201 10.68 -4.30 9.50
C GLY A 201 10.34 -2.94 8.89
N ALA A 202 10.98 -2.55 7.76
CA ALA A 202 10.63 -1.36 7.01
C ALA A 202 10.46 -1.69 5.52
N GLY A 203 9.50 -1.02 4.88
CA GLY A 203 9.27 -1.03 3.45
C GLY A 203 10.02 0.07 2.72
N TYR A 204 10.24 -0.10 1.43
CA TYR A 204 10.98 0.82 0.58
C TYR A 204 10.35 0.89 -0.82
N ASN A 205 10.49 2.03 -1.49
CA ASN A 205 9.96 2.22 -2.84
C ASN A 205 10.99 2.82 -3.83
N GLY A 206 12.24 2.93 -3.42
CA GLY A 206 13.33 3.48 -4.22
C GLY A 206 14.18 2.40 -4.91
N TRP A 207 15.23 2.87 -5.60
CA TRP A 207 16.21 2.05 -6.32
C TRP A 207 17.66 2.33 -5.89
N LYS A 208 17.85 3.02 -4.76
CA LYS A 208 19.16 3.35 -4.22
C LYS A 208 19.67 2.25 -3.31
N ALA A 209 20.99 2.18 -3.09
CA ALA A 209 21.61 1.17 -2.23
C ALA A 209 21.08 1.17 -0.79
N HIS A 210 20.57 2.30 -0.30
CA HIS A 210 20.04 2.46 1.06
C HIS A 210 18.51 2.60 1.10
N ASP A 211 17.86 2.60 -0.05
CA ASP A 211 16.43 2.75 -0.24
C ASP A 211 16.02 1.88 -1.43
N ASN A 212 15.73 0.60 -1.16
CA ASN A 212 15.20 -0.35 -2.13
C ASN A 212 14.54 -1.53 -1.40
N PRO A 213 13.53 -2.17 -2.00
CA PRO A 213 12.71 -3.19 -1.34
C PRO A 213 13.43 -4.52 -1.04
N PHE A 214 14.68 -4.71 -1.52
CA PHE A 214 15.47 -5.91 -1.22
C PHE A 214 16.32 -5.79 0.05
N LEU A 215 16.24 -4.67 0.77
CA LEU A 215 17.00 -4.46 1.99
C LEU A 215 16.56 -5.41 3.10
N VAL A 216 17.55 -6.01 3.79
CA VAL A 216 17.36 -6.83 4.99
C VAL A 216 18.27 -6.27 6.07
N ARG A 217 17.70 -5.52 7.00
CA ARG A 217 18.44 -4.81 8.06
C ARG A 217 17.78 -5.00 9.43
N PRO A 218 17.70 -6.24 9.96
CA PRO A 218 16.94 -6.53 11.18
C PRO A 218 17.43 -5.77 12.42
N LYS A 219 18.72 -5.38 12.46
CA LYS A 219 19.26 -4.55 13.56
C LYS A 219 18.82 -3.10 13.49
N LYS A 220 18.58 -2.55 12.29
CA LYS A 220 18.16 -1.17 12.04
C LYS A 220 16.64 -1.08 11.89
N ASP A 221 16.10 -1.80 10.94
CA ASP A 221 14.68 -1.74 10.56
C ASP A 221 13.80 -2.61 11.49
N GLY A 222 14.39 -3.62 12.14
CA GLY A 222 13.65 -4.64 12.87
C GLY A 222 13.15 -5.75 11.94
N ILE A 223 12.23 -6.54 12.48
CA ILE A 223 11.48 -7.62 11.78
C ILE A 223 10.00 -7.37 12.04
N PHE A 224 9.19 -7.54 11.00
CA PHE A 224 7.75 -7.44 11.07
C PHE A 224 7.10 -8.78 10.70
N ASN A 225 6.23 -9.27 11.55
CA ASN A 225 5.45 -10.49 11.33
C ASN A 225 3.96 -10.20 11.42
N MET A 226 3.19 -10.76 10.51
CA MET A 226 1.73 -10.75 10.53
C MET A 226 1.18 -12.16 10.49
N SER A 227 0.11 -12.40 11.27
CA SER A 227 -0.65 -13.65 11.26
C SER A 227 -2.14 -13.34 11.26
N GLN A 228 -2.91 -14.04 10.44
CA GLN A 228 -4.37 -13.90 10.37
C GLN A 228 -5.03 -15.25 10.23
N LEU A 229 -6.09 -15.47 10.99
CA LEU A 229 -7.02 -16.59 10.85
C LEU A 229 -8.32 -16.05 10.27
N GLU A 230 -8.77 -16.63 9.16
CA GLU A 230 -9.98 -16.25 8.43
C GLU A 230 -10.97 -17.41 8.42
N TYR A 231 -12.26 -17.09 8.54
CA TYR A 231 -13.37 -18.01 8.41
C TYR A 231 -14.38 -17.49 7.39
N ASN A 232 -14.68 -18.30 6.37
CA ASN A 232 -15.64 -17.98 5.31
C ASN A 232 -16.83 -18.94 5.35
N ASP A 233 -18.07 -18.41 5.49
CA ASP A 233 -19.28 -19.21 5.46
C ASP A 233 -20.49 -18.41 4.96
N LYS A 234 -21.24 -18.97 3.98
CA LYS A 234 -22.57 -18.53 3.53
C LYS A 234 -22.72 -17.00 3.37
N GLY A 235 -21.77 -16.37 2.68
CA GLY A 235 -21.78 -14.92 2.41
C GLY A 235 -21.27 -14.08 3.59
N GLY A 236 -20.61 -14.70 4.57
CA GLY A 236 -19.87 -14.03 5.62
C GLY A 236 -18.38 -14.32 5.52
N LYS A 237 -17.57 -13.32 5.83
CA LYS A 237 -16.11 -13.40 5.99
C LYS A 237 -15.74 -12.79 7.33
N TYR A 238 -15.01 -13.54 8.12
CA TYR A 238 -14.58 -13.13 9.45
C TYR A 238 -13.10 -13.40 9.59
N PHE A 239 -12.34 -12.45 10.09
CA PHE A 239 -10.94 -12.71 10.40
C PHE A 239 -10.48 -12.01 11.68
N ALA A 240 -9.50 -12.61 12.31
CA ALA A 240 -8.77 -12.04 13.42
C ALA A 240 -7.28 -12.24 13.19
N GLY A 241 -6.47 -11.27 13.61
CA GLY A 241 -5.04 -11.36 13.40
C GLY A 241 -4.25 -10.49 14.36
N ALA A 242 -2.93 -10.65 14.27
CA ALA A 242 -1.97 -9.87 15.00
C ALA A 242 -0.74 -9.57 14.16
N ALA A 243 -0.17 -8.40 14.41
CA ALA A 243 1.10 -7.96 13.88
C ALA A 243 2.10 -7.75 15.02
N VAL A 244 3.34 -8.18 14.84
CA VAL A 244 4.42 -7.99 15.79
C VAL A 244 5.58 -7.31 15.08
N HIS A 245 6.05 -6.20 15.65
CA HIS A 245 7.24 -5.51 15.20
C HIS A 245 8.31 -5.54 16.29
N THR A 246 9.55 -5.92 15.95
CA THR A 246 10.63 -6.02 16.95
C THR A 246 11.20 -4.67 17.36
N ARG A 247 10.73 -3.57 16.77
CA ARG A 247 11.08 -2.19 17.14
C ARG A 247 9.81 -1.37 17.37
N GLN A 248 9.93 -0.35 18.20
CA GLN A 248 8.92 0.66 18.48
C GLN A 248 9.26 1.95 17.74
N TYR A 249 8.27 2.52 17.06
CA TYR A 249 8.37 3.77 16.32
C TYR A 249 7.45 4.82 16.97
N PRO A 250 7.91 5.55 17.98
CA PRO A 250 7.14 6.64 18.55
C PRO A 250 6.97 7.77 17.54
N ILE A 251 6.03 8.67 17.76
CA ILE A 251 5.96 9.94 17.04
C ILE A 251 6.86 10.99 17.70
N ASN A 252 7.41 11.90 16.90
CA ASN A 252 8.17 13.05 17.32
C ASN A 252 7.24 14.21 17.76
N GLU A 253 7.81 15.36 18.10
CA GLU A 253 7.05 16.56 18.52
C GLU A 253 6.20 17.14 17.38
N ASP A 254 6.56 16.89 16.13
CA ASP A 254 5.80 17.33 14.93
C ASP A 254 4.65 16.37 14.58
N GLY A 255 4.46 15.28 15.33
CA GLY A 255 3.43 14.26 15.09
C GLY A 255 3.81 13.20 14.04
N GLU A 256 5.05 13.20 13.58
CA GLU A 256 5.55 12.26 12.57
C GLU A 256 6.21 11.04 13.21
N MET A 257 6.12 9.89 12.54
CA MET A 257 6.83 8.67 12.94
C MET A 257 8.34 8.88 12.87
N VAL A 258 9.06 8.56 13.94
CA VAL A 258 10.53 8.65 13.96
C VAL A 258 11.15 7.71 12.90
N SER A 259 12.35 8.07 12.45
CA SER A 259 13.14 7.24 11.55
C SER A 259 13.58 5.91 12.19
N ALA A 260 14.02 4.96 11.35
CA ALA A 260 14.55 3.69 11.84
C ALA A 260 15.77 3.84 12.77
N ASP A 261 16.57 4.90 12.60
CA ASP A 261 17.73 5.17 13.44
C ASP A 261 17.33 5.66 14.84
N GLU A 262 16.18 6.32 14.98
CA GLU A 262 15.63 6.85 16.23
C GLU A 262 14.64 5.87 16.90
N SER A 263 14.27 4.79 16.21
CA SER A 263 13.38 3.77 16.73
C SER A 263 13.98 3.03 17.93
N LYS A 264 13.11 2.56 18.84
CA LYS A 264 13.54 1.87 20.07
C LYS A 264 13.53 0.36 19.85
N GLY A 265 14.55 -0.34 20.37
CA GLY A 265 14.64 -1.81 20.40
C GLY A 265 13.64 -2.43 21.38
N LYS A 266 12.36 -2.20 21.16
CA LYS A 266 11.25 -2.73 21.97
C LYS A 266 10.20 -3.36 21.08
N THR A 267 9.86 -4.60 21.34
CA THR A 267 8.79 -5.31 20.61
C THR A 267 7.43 -4.70 20.93
N THR A 268 6.65 -4.45 19.89
CA THR A 268 5.28 -3.93 19.96
C THR A 268 4.36 -4.82 19.12
N CYS A 269 3.07 -4.83 19.47
CA CYS A 269 2.07 -5.69 18.85
C CYS A 269 0.81 -4.87 18.52
N GLY A 270 0.23 -5.12 17.35
CA GLY A 270 -1.13 -4.73 16.99
C GLY A 270 -1.99 -5.97 16.81
N TRP A 271 -3.28 -5.86 17.06
CA TRP A 271 -4.25 -6.93 16.81
C TRP A 271 -5.55 -6.38 16.24
N TRP A 272 -6.29 -7.22 15.54
CA TRP A 272 -7.54 -6.83 14.89
C TRP A 272 -8.54 -7.96 14.82
N ILE A 273 -9.80 -7.54 14.70
CA ILE A 273 -10.92 -8.40 14.33
C ILE A 273 -11.72 -7.73 13.21
N TYR A 274 -12.25 -8.50 12.33
CA TYR A 274 -13.10 -8.11 11.22
C TYR A 274 -14.26 -9.09 11.06
N GLY A 275 -15.42 -8.57 10.69
CA GLY A 275 -16.55 -9.38 10.27
C GLY A 275 -17.39 -8.66 9.24
N GLU A 276 -17.72 -9.36 8.15
CA GLU A 276 -18.72 -8.96 7.18
C GLU A 276 -19.75 -10.06 6.97
N GLN A 277 -20.98 -9.68 6.73
CA GLN A 277 -22.07 -10.61 6.48
C GLN A 277 -23.03 -10.04 5.43
N SER A 278 -23.32 -10.84 4.41
CA SER A 278 -24.47 -10.61 3.55
C SER A 278 -25.76 -10.76 4.36
N VAL A 279 -26.48 -9.68 4.53
CA VAL A 279 -27.73 -9.63 5.33
C VAL A 279 -28.97 -9.77 4.47
N TRP A 280 -28.86 -9.51 3.17
CA TRP A 280 -29.93 -9.67 2.21
C TRP A 280 -29.38 -10.01 0.82
N LYS A 281 -30.00 -10.96 0.14
CA LYS A 281 -29.65 -11.37 -1.22
C LYS A 281 -30.90 -11.69 -2.03
N ALA A 282 -30.98 -11.12 -3.27
CA ALA A 282 -32.07 -11.39 -4.20
C ALA A 282 -31.54 -11.32 -5.64
N GLY A 283 -31.37 -12.47 -6.29
CA GLY A 283 -30.76 -12.59 -7.60
C GLY A 283 -29.29 -12.15 -7.56
N ASP A 284 -28.94 -11.16 -8.37
CA ASP A 284 -27.63 -10.50 -8.45
C ASP A 284 -27.39 -9.43 -7.38
N LYS A 285 -28.47 -9.05 -6.65
CA LYS A 285 -28.42 -7.99 -5.64
C LYS A 285 -28.03 -8.54 -4.29
N ASN A 286 -27.11 -7.85 -3.62
CA ASN A 286 -26.61 -8.19 -2.30
C ASN A 286 -26.49 -6.94 -1.42
N ILE A 287 -26.86 -7.05 -0.16
CA ILE A 287 -26.55 -6.05 0.89
C ILE A 287 -25.69 -6.74 1.94
N SER A 288 -24.53 -6.20 2.19
CA SER A 288 -23.60 -6.66 3.21
C SER A 288 -23.37 -5.56 4.25
N CYS A 289 -23.22 -5.97 5.51
CA CYS A 289 -22.76 -5.10 6.60
C CYS A 289 -21.39 -5.58 7.07
N MET A 290 -20.55 -4.67 7.54
CA MET A 290 -19.25 -4.99 8.09
C MET A 290 -18.97 -4.23 9.39
N VAL A 291 -18.14 -4.82 10.24
CA VAL A 291 -17.60 -4.21 11.44
C VAL A 291 -16.13 -4.59 11.58
N GLN A 292 -15.30 -3.64 11.99
CA GLN A 292 -13.90 -3.91 12.27
C GLN A 292 -13.41 -3.11 13.49
N TYR A 293 -12.42 -3.71 14.16
CA TYR A 293 -11.81 -3.12 15.34
C TYR A 293 -10.34 -3.54 15.43
N SER A 294 -9.47 -2.61 15.80
CA SER A 294 -8.06 -2.91 16.04
C SER A 294 -7.45 -2.05 17.12
N GLU A 295 -6.42 -2.58 17.78
CA GLU A 295 -5.60 -1.86 18.76
C GLU A 295 -4.11 -2.12 18.53
N ASN A 296 -3.29 -1.12 18.80
CA ASN A 296 -1.85 -1.25 18.99
C ASN A 296 -1.55 -1.17 20.48
N THR A 297 -0.80 -2.15 21.00
CA THR A 297 -0.46 -2.23 22.43
C THR A 297 0.51 -1.14 22.87
N SER A 298 1.16 -0.47 21.92
CA SER A 298 2.05 0.67 22.19
C SER A 298 1.32 1.98 21.98
N HIS A 299 0.96 2.66 23.06
CA HIS A 299 0.40 4.01 23.00
C HIS A 299 1.42 5.09 22.65
N GLN A 300 2.67 4.74 22.37
CA GLN A 300 3.70 5.65 21.84
C GLN A 300 3.79 5.61 20.29
N ASN A 301 3.14 4.65 19.65
CA ASN A 301 2.99 4.60 18.21
C ASN A 301 1.87 5.54 17.76
N ALA A 302 1.87 5.97 16.50
CA ALA A 302 0.98 7.03 16.02
C ALA A 302 -0.51 6.75 16.27
N CYS A 303 -1.02 5.61 15.81
CA CYS A 303 -2.41 5.20 16.03
C CYS A 303 -2.49 3.97 16.92
N TYR A 304 -3.30 4.03 17.98
CA TYR A 304 -3.40 2.90 18.92
C TYR A 304 -4.80 2.30 19.06
N ARG A 305 -5.81 2.88 18.44
CA ARG A 305 -7.17 2.30 18.38
C ARG A 305 -7.89 2.70 17.11
N TYR A 306 -8.63 1.76 16.54
CA TYR A 306 -9.47 1.99 15.37
C TYR A 306 -10.75 1.17 15.48
N ALA A 307 -11.87 1.73 15.04
CA ALA A 307 -13.15 1.06 14.94
C ALA A 307 -13.91 1.58 13.73
N GLU A 308 -14.66 0.69 13.09
CA GLU A 308 -15.46 1.02 11.92
C GLU A 308 -16.73 0.19 11.86
N LEU A 309 -17.77 0.78 11.31
CA LEU A 309 -19.02 0.15 10.93
C LEU A 309 -19.42 0.63 9.54
N GLY A 310 -19.75 -0.30 8.65
CA GLY A 310 -20.14 0.04 7.30
C GLY A 310 -21.02 -1.02 6.64
N GLY A 311 -21.36 -0.76 5.39
CA GLY A 311 -22.08 -1.69 4.57
C GLY A 311 -22.06 -1.29 3.09
N ALA A 312 -22.36 -2.27 2.25
CA ALA A 312 -22.41 -2.11 0.81
C ALA A 312 -23.65 -2.75 0.20
N TYR A 313 -24.21 -2.09 -0.77
CA TYR A 313 -25.14 -2.66 -1.75
C TYR A 313 -24.37 -2.96 -3.03
N GLN A 314 -24.58 -4.13 -3.61
CA GLN A 314 -23.95 -4.56 -4.86
C GLN A 314 -25.01 -5.16 -5.78
N ASP A 315 -24.94 -4.83 -7.08
CA ASP A 315 -25.64 -5.51 -8.17
C ASP A 315 -24.67 -5.71 -9.36
N GLU A 316 -25.14 -6.20 -10.49
CA GLU A 316 -24.33 -6.50 -11.67
C GLU A 316 -23.44 -5.33 -12.13
N LYS A 317 -23.89 -4.08 -11.92
CA LYS A 317 -23.22 -2.87 -12.45
C LYS A 317 -22.91 -1.81 -11.39
N ASN A 318 -23.51 -1.91 -10.21
CA ASN A 318 -23.43 -0.88 -9.20
C ASN A 318 -22.95 -1.46 -7.87
N GLU A 319 -22.07 -0.72 -7.22
CA GLU A 319 -21.64 -0.94 -5.85
C GLU A 319 -21.81 0.39 -5.11
N CYS A 320 -22.59 0.40 -4.03
CA CYS A 320 -22.80 1.60 -3.20
C CYS A 320 -22.39 1.30 -1.77
N GLY A 321 -21.62 2.16 -1.15
CA GLY A 321 -21.11 1.98 0.21
C GLY A 321 -21.36 3.17 1.10
N LEU A 322 -21.54 2.87 2.40
CA LEU A 322 -21.55 3.81 3.50
C LEU A 322 -20.70 3.25 4.62
N SER A 323 -19.71 4.00 5.10
CA SER A 323 -18.92 3.64 6.28
C SER A 323 -18.74 4.80 7.24
N GLY A 324 -18.59 4.48 8.52
CA GLY A 324 -18.26 5.41 9.58
C GLY A 324 -17.10 4.88 10.41
N GLN A 325 -16.06 5.68 10.56
CA GLN A 325 -14.78 5.30 11.12
C GLN A 325 -14.40 6.17 12.32
N TYR A 326 -13.70 5.58 13.25
CA TYR A 326 -13.05 6.23 14.38
C TYR A 326 -11.63 5.75 14.52
N ALA A 327 -10.68 6.68 14.54
CA ALA A 327 -9.28 6.39 14.83
C ALA A 327 -8.76 7.25 15.99
N ARG A 328 -8.02 6.63 16.91
CA ARG A 328 -7.37 7.32 18.02
C ARG A 328 -5.88 7.35 17.82
N PHE A 329 -5.39 8.53 17.50
CA PHE A 329 -3.97 8.86 17.39
C PHE A 329 -3.46 9.47 18.70
N GLN A 330 -2.14 9.61 18.82
CA GLN A 330 -1.54 10.29 19.96
C GLN A 330 -1.96 11.76 20.05
N GLN A 331 -2.01 12.44 18.91
CA GLN A 331 -2.38 13.85 18.81
C GLN A 331 -3.88 14.11 19.00
N GLY A 332 -4.74 13.10 18.88
CA GLY A 332 -6.19 13.31 19.00
C GLY A 332 -7.01 12.16 18.45
N SER A 333 -8.29 12.42 18.19
CA SER A 333 -9.20 11.47 17.53
C SER A 333 -9.60 11.97 16.16
N GLU A 334 -9.72 11.07 15.20
CA GLU A 334 -10.29 11.37 13.90
C GLU A 334 -11.53 10.52 13.65
N TYR A 335 -12.58 11.15 13.14
CA TYR A 335 -13.82 10.53 12.69
C TYR A 335 -13.94 10.75 11.18
N SER A 336 -14.31 9.70 10.45
CA SER A 336 -14.59 9.78 9.03
C SER A 336 -15.94 9.14 8.71
N LEU A 337 -16.66 9.75 7.78
CA LEU A 337 -17.87 9.22 7.17
C LEU A 337 -17.65 9.21 5.67
N GLU A 338 -17.78 8.05 5.02
CA GLU A 338 -17.66 7.93 3.56
C GLU A 338 -18.95 7.41 2.95
N VAL A 339 -19.37 8.03 1.85
CA VAL A 339 -20.43 7.56 0.95
C VAL A 339 -19.84 7.45 -0.44
N THR A 340 -19.87 6.26 -1.03
CA THR A 340 -19.30 6.01 -2.35
C THR A 340 -20.25 5.23 -3.25
N TRP A 341 -20.13 5.44 -4.55
CA TRP A 341 -20.87 4.70 -5.58
C TRP A 341 -19.97 4.38 -6.75
N LYS A 342 -19.70 3.11 -6.97
CA LYS A 342 -18.93 2.63 -8.12
C LYS A 342 -19.88 2.02 -9.14
N ARG A 343 -19.75 2.46 -10.38
CA ARG A 343 -20.54 1.98 -11.52
C ARG A 343 -19.64 1.43 -12.60
N GLN A 344 -19.93 0.18 -12.99
CA GLN A 344 -19.34 -0.44 -14.17
C GLN A 344 -19.98 0.14 -15.44
N LEU A 345 -19.18 0.80 -16.28
CA LEU A 345 -19.61 1.41 -17.53
C LEU A 345 -19.43 0.45 -18.71
N THR A 346 -18.29 -0.24 -18.75
CA THR A 346 -17.97 -1.31 -19.72
C THR A 346 -17.23 -2.42 -18.97
N GLU A 347 -16.89 -3.52 -19.63
CA GLU A 347 -16.10 -4.62 -19.02
C GLU A 347 -14.75 -4.13 -18.45
N SER A 348 -14.17 -3.07 -19.02
CA SER A 348 -12.85 -2.56 -18.64
C SER A 348 -12.89 -1.20 -17.94
N ILE A 349 -14.03 -0.52 -17.83
CA ILE A 349 -14.11 0.86 -17.35
C ILE A 349 -15.15 0.98 -16.25
N SER A 350 -14.75 1.54 -15.10
CA SER A 350 -15.65 1.91 -14.00
C SER A 350 -15.44 3.36 -13.58
N LEU A 351 -16.49 4.00 -13.08
CA LEU A 351 -16.46 5.35 -12.49
C LEU A 351 -16.94 5.25 -11.04
N GLN A 352 -16.27 5.96 -10.13
CA GLN A 352 -16.57 5.94 -8.71
C GLN A 352 -16.47 7.34 -8.09
N PRO A 353 -17.56 8.10 -7.98
CA PRO A 353 -17.63 9.24 -7.08
C PRO A 353 -17.66 8.80 -5.62
N SER A 354 -17.02 9.56 -4.75
CA SER A 354 -17.06 9.42 -3.28
C SER A 354 -17.13 10.78 -2.62
N PHE A 355 -17.87 10.83 -1.52
CA PHE A 355 -17.98 11.96 -0.61
C PHE A 355 -17.48 11.52 0.76
N GLN A 356 -16.60 12.32 1.38
CA GLN A 356 -16.15 12.07 2.75
C GLN A 356 -16.30 13.33 3.61
N TYR A 357 -16.76 13.13 4.84
CA TYR A 357 -16.69 14.11 5.92
C TYR A 357 -15.72 13.60 6.97
N ILE A 358 -14.71 14.40 7.28
CA ILE A 358 -13.64 14.04 8.20
C ILE A 358 -13.54 15.12 9.27
N LYS A 359 -13.41 14.70 10.52
CA LYS A 359 -13.28 15.59 11.67
C LYS A 359 -12.17 15.12 12.59
N ASN A 360 -11.21 16.02 12.86
CA ASN A 360 -10.13 15.84 13.84
C ASN A 360 -9.86 17.16 14.59
N ASP A 361 -8.80 17.21 15.40
CA ASP A 361 -8.46 18.41 16.17
C ASP A 361 -7.93 19.57 15.29
N ASN A 362 -7.55 19.30 14.01
CA ASN A 362 -7.13 20.33 13.06
C ASN A 362 -8.30 20.98 12.34
N GLY A 363 -9.48 20.36 12.34
CA GLY A 363 -10.70 20.92 11.74
C GLY A 363 -11.72 19.90 11.28
N ASP A 364 -12.72 20.44 10.59
CA ASP A 364 -13.77 19.69 9.90
C ASP A 364 -13.53 19.83 8.38
N PHE A 365 -13.38 18.71 7.70
CA PHE A 365 -13.06 18.65 6.27
C PHE A 365 -14.15 17.93 5.50
N THR A 366 -14.45 18.41 4.32
CA THR A 366 -15.37 17.77 3.40
C THR A 366 -14.69 17.59 2.06
N THR A 367 -14.69 16.39 1.54
CA THR A 367 -14.06 16.09 0.25
C THR A 367 -15.04 15.44 -0.72
N LEU A 368 -14.88 15.76 -1.98
CA LEU A 368 -15.50 15.08 -3.10
C LEU A 368 -14.38 14.52 -3.99
N SER A 369 -14.46 13.25 -4.35
CA SER A 369 -13.56 12.62 -5.30
C SER A 369 -14.32 11.90 -6.40
N ALA A 370 -13.65 11.68 -7.53
CA ALA A 370 -14.15 10.86 -8.62
C ALA A 370 -12.99 10.04 -9.21
N ARG A 371 -13.11 8.72 -9.13
CA ARG A 371 -12.14 7.77 -9.71
C ARG A 371 -12.64 7.19 -11.02
N LEU A 372 -11.78 7.20 -12.02
CA LEU A 372 -11.91 6.43 -13.24
C LEU A 372 -10.96 5.24 -13.17
N TYR A 373 -11.48 4.03 -13.34
CA TYR A 373 -10.70 2.80 -13.43
C TYR A 373 -10.70 2.32 -14.88
N VAL A 374 -9.53 1.94 -15.38
CA VAL A 374 -9.37 1.29 -16.67
C VAL A 374 -8.51 0.04 -16.48
N SER A 375 -9.07 -1.14 -16.75
CA SER A 375 -8.37 -2.43 -16.70
C SER A 375 -8.13 -2.97 -18.11
N PHE A 376 -6.97 -3.57 -18.38
CA PHE A 376 -6.60 -4.09 -19.71
C PHE A 376 -5.61 -5.25 -19.61
#